data_ea71b19b32873dd724e9e04efc5c20b4
#
_entry.id   ea71b19b32873dd724e9e04efc5c20b4
#
_cell.length_a   1.000
_cell.length_b   1.000
_cell.length_c   1.000
_cell.angle_alpha   90.00
_cell.angle_beta   90.00
_cell.angle_gamma   90.00
#
_symmetry.space_group_name_H-M   'P 1'
#
loop_
_entity.id
_entity.type
_entity.pdbx_description
1 polymer ?
#
loop_
_entity_poly.entity_id
_entity_poly.type
_entity_poly.pdbx_seq_one_letter_code
_entity_poly.pdbx_strand_id
1 'polypeptide(L)'
;MTGATLDAIGIREILAALPHRYPFLLVDKIIDIRADEHGIGIKNVTANEPQFQGHFPGAPVMPGVLILEGMAQTAGTLCIRSLPGEVKPTLVYFLTIDKAKFRKPVVPGDRLEYHMDRIKRRKNMWWFRGEAKVDGEIVAEAELGAMIAEA
;
A
#
# COMPACT_ATOMS: atom_id res chain seq x y z
N MET A 1 11.63 -18.45 20.91
CA MET A 1 10.82 -17.59 20.09
C MET A 1 9.74 -16.92 20.92
N THR A 2 9.55 -15.71 20.73
CA THR A 2 8.66 -14.92 21.57
C THR A 2 7.20 -15.26 21.44
N GLY A 3 6.77 -15.90 20.38
CA GLY A 3 5.36 -16.13 20.12
C GLY A 3 4.56 -14.87 19.86
N ALA A 4 5.21 -13.74 19.62
CA ALA A 4 4.51 -12.50 19.31
C ALA A 4 3.74 -12.66 17.99
N THR A 5 2.42 -12.55 18.06
CA THR A 5 1.57 -12.59 16.87
C THR A 5 1.56 -11.20 16.25
N LEU A 6 1.90 -11.11 14.96
CA LEU A 6 1.80 -9.87 14.22
C LEU A 6 0.33 -9.55 13.97
N ASP A 7 0.00 -8.26 14.03
CA ASP A 7 -1.37 -7.79 13.84
C ASP A 7 -1.78 -7.86 12.36
N ALA A 8 -3.08 -7.89 12.13
CA ALA A 8 -3.65 -7.89 10.78
C ALA A 8 -4.98 -7.15 10.80
N ILE A 9 -5.32 -6.50 9.69
CA ILE A 9 -6.60 -5.80 9.55
C ILE A 9 -7.25 -6.12 8.21
N GLY A 10 -8.57 -6.08 8.20
CA GLY A 10 -9.36 -6.27 6.98
C GLY A 10 -9.86 -4.95 6.40
N ILE A 11 -10.73 -5.08 5.41
CA ILE A 11 -11.20 -3.93 4.64
C ILE A 11 -11.92 -2.86 5.47
N ARG A 12 -12.67 -3.27 6.50
CA ARG A 12 -13.42 -2.29 7.33
C ARG A 12 -12.47 -1.35 8.07
N GLU A 13 -11.39 -1.88 8.62
CA GLU A 13 -10.39 -1.08 9.32
C GLU A 13 -9.61 -0.20 8.34
N ILE A 14 -9.34 -0.70 7.13
CA ILE A 14 -8.69 0.09 6.09
C ILE A 14 -9.59 1.27 5.70
N LEU A 15 -10.88 1.02 5.48
CA LEU A 15 -11.84 2.09 5.13
C LEU A 15 -12.01 3.11 6.26
N ALA A 16 -11.82 2.69 7.52
CA ALA A 16 -11.88 3.60 8.65
C ALA A 16 -10.67 4.53 8.73
N ALA A 17 -9.54 4.14 8.16
CA ALA A 17 -8.30 4.92 8.19
C ALA A 17 -8.08 5.74 6.92
N LEU A 18 -8.33 5.16 5.75
CA LEU A 18 -8.07 5.82 4.46
C LEU A 18 -9.30 6.52 3.95
N PRO A 19 -9.16 7.73 3.36
CA PRO A 19 -10.27 8.39 2.67
C PRO A 19 -10.52 7.83 1.28
N HIS A 20 -9.58 7.08 0.72
CA HIS A 20 -9.67 6.51 -0.63
C HIS A 20 -10.88 5.60 -0.78
N ARG A 21 -11.53 5.66 -1.93
CA ARG A 21 -12.71 4.84 -2.27
C ARG A 21 -12.60 4.37 -3.71
N TYR A 22 -13.50 3.49 -4.12
CA TYR A 22 -13.56 3.03 -5.50
C TYR A 22 -13.55 4.24 -6.46
N PRO A 23 -12.77 4.22 -7.54
CA PRO A 23 -11.93 3.11 -8.02
C PRO A 23 -10.48 3.19 -7.55
N PHE A 24 -10.16 4.05 -6.59
CA PHE A 24 -8.78 4.36 -6.21
C PHE A 24 -8.30 3.69 -4.92
N LEU A 25 -9.11 2.88 -4.28
CA LEU A 25 -8.69 2.08 -3.14
C LEU A 25 -7.98 0.83 -3.66
N LEU A 26 -6.69 0.68 -3.34
CA LEU A 26 -5.82 -0.33 -3.96
C LEU A 26 -5.24 -1.32 -2.95
N VAL A 27 -5.89 -1.49 -1.79
CA VAL A 27 -5.46 -2.44 -0.78
C VAL A 27 -6.70 -3.09 -0.15
N ASP A 28 -6.71 -4.42 -0.07
CA ASP A 28 -7.85 -5.19 0.42
C ASP A 28 -7.67 -5.66 1.86
N LYS A 29 -6.43 -5.81 2.30
CA LYS A 29 -6.07 -6.39 3.59
C LYS A 29 -4.64 -6.01 3.91
N ILE A 30 -4.30 -5.91 5.19
CA ILE A 30 -2.91 -5.70 5.60
C ILE A 30 -2.59 -6.72 6.68
N ILE A 31 -1.48 -7.44 6.51
CA ILE A 31 -1.04 -8.49 7.41
C ILE A 31 0.36 -8.19 7.95
N ASP A 32 0.79 -8.97 8.93
CA ASP A 32 2.13 -8.88 9.53
C ASP A 32 2.48 -7.47 10.00
N ILE A 33 1.53 -6.80 10.63
CA ILE A 33 1.68 -5.42 11.05
C ILE A 33 2.49 -5.32 12.34
N ARG A 34 3.53 -4.49 12.31
CA ARG A 34 4.25 -4.02 13.48
C ARG A 34 4.13 -2.51 13.58
N ALA A 35 3.12 -2.03 14.31
CA ALA A 35 2.87 -0.60 14.50
C ALA A 35 2.97 0.17 13.17
N ASP A 36 3.72 1.27 13.14
CA ASP A 36 4.00 2.04 11.92
C ASP A 36 5.35 1.68 11.29
N GLU A 37 5.91 0.51 11.66
CA GLU A 37 7.24 0.11 11.22
C GLU A 37 7.23 -0.86 10.06
N HIS A 38 6.22 -1.75 10.00
CA HIS A 38 6.16 -2.81 9.01
C HIS A 38 4.73 -3.25 8.77
N GLY A 39 4.43 -3.63 7.54
CA GLY A 39 3.19 -4.29 7.18
C GLY A 39 3.23 -4.76 5.74
N ILE A 40 2.37 -5.71 5.42
CA ILE A 40 2.22 -6.24 4.07
C ILE A 40 0.79 -6.01 3.62
N GLY A 41 0.62 -5.08 2.68
CA GLY A 41 -0.67 -4.84 2.04
C GLY A 41 -0.94 -5.89 0.99
N ILE A 42 -2.18 -6.35 0.92
CA ILE A 42 -2.61 -7.33 -0.06
C ILE A 42 -3.61 -6.69 -1.00
N LYS A 43 -3.39 -6.81 -2.29
CA LYS A 43 -4.35 -6.44 -3.32
C LYS A 43 -4.62 -7.62 -4.23
N ASN A 44 -5.90 -7.96 -4.35
CA ASN A 44 -6.33 -8.94 -5.34
C ASN A 44 -6.57 -8.21 -6.66
N VAL A 45 -5.71 -8.45 -7.64
CA VAL A 45 -5.82 -7.81 -8.95
C VAL A 45 -6.85 -8.56 -9.78
N THR A 46 -7.90 -7.86 -10.22
CA THR A 46 -8.99 -8.51 -10.96
C THR A 46 -9.26 -7.80 -12.29
N ALA A 47 -9.79 -8.56 -13.24
CA ALA A 47 -10.18 -8.01 -14.54
C ALA A 47 -11.32 -6.99 -14.41
N ASN A 48 -12.06 -7.04 -13.31
CA ASN A 48 -13.18 -6.14 -13.05
C ASN A 48 -12.75 -4.86 -12.34
N GLU A 49 -11.69 -4.22 -12.85
CA GLU A 49 -11.21 -2.93 -12.35
C GLU A 49 -11.10 -1.96 -13.51
N PRO A 50 -11.47 -0.68 -13.29
CA PRO A 50 -11.61 0.28 -14.40
C PRO A 50 -10.31 0.62 -15.12
N GLN A 51 -9.14 0.57 -14.47
CA GLN A 51 -7.87 0.92 -15.09
C GLN A 51 -7.50 -0.02 -16.24
N PHE A 52 -8.01 -1.27 -16.23
CA PHE A 52 -7.68 -2.23 -17.28
C PHE A 52 -8.43 -1.99 -18.58
N GLN A 53 -9.42 -1.11 -18.58
CA GLN A 53 -10.12 -0.74 -19.82
C GLN A 53 -9.21 0.06 -20.76
N GLY A 54 -8.32 0.85 -20.19
CA GLY A 54 -7.40 1.70 -20.95
C GLY A 54 -5.93 1.29 -20.89
N HIS A 55 -5.57 0.34 -20.03
CA HIS A 55 -4.17 -0.01 -19.80
C HIS A 55 -3.98 -1.53 -19.77
N PHE A 56 -4.04 -2.26 -20.87
CA PHE A 56 -4.34 -1.80 -22.23
C PHE A 56 -5.48 -2.62 -22.81
N PRO A 57 -6.28 -2.11 -23.76
CA PRO A 57 -7.33 -2.91 -24.40
C PRO A 57 -6.78 -4.23 -24.95
N GLY A 58 -7.37 -5.36 -24.51
CA GLY A 58 -6.92 -6.69 -24.91
C GLY A 58 -5.64 -7.21 -24.25
N ALA A 59 -4.95 -6.38 -23.44
CA ALA A 59 -3.72 -6.77 -22.74
C ALA A 59 -3.63 -6.04 -21.40
N PRO A 60 -4.45 -6.45 -20.41
CA PRO A 60 -4.52 -5.73 -19.14
C PRO A 60 -3.25 -5.89 -18.32
N VAL A 61 -2.67 -4.76 -17.92
CA VAL A 61 -1.48 -4.71 -17.07
C VAL A 61 -1.72 -3.65 -15.99
N MET A 62 -1.41 -3.98 -14.74
CA MET A 62 -1.52 -3.02 -13.65
C MET A 62 -0.54 -1.88 -13.88
N PRO A 63 -1.01 -0.62 -13.96
CA PRO A 63 -0.10 0.51 -14.11
C PRO A 63 0.90 0.55 -12.95
N GLY A 64 2.20 0.68 -13.28
CA GLY A 64 3.25 0.71 -12.26
C GLY A 64 3.04 1.82 -11.24
N VAL A 65 2.57 2.99 -11.68
CA VAL A 65 2.28 4.10 -10.77
C VAL A 65 1.18 3.77 -9.77
N LEU A 66 0.24 2.89 -10.11
CA LEU A 66 -0.79 2.44 -9.18
C LEU A 66 -0.25 1.40 -8.19
N ILE A 67 0.78 0.67 -8.55
CA ILE A 67 1.49 -0.19 -7.58
C ILE A 67 2.12 0.69 -6.50
N LEU A 68 2.77 1.79 -6.89
CA LEU A 68 3.32 2.75 -5.93
C LEU A 68 2.22 3.37 -5.07
N GLU A 69 1.07 3.66 -5.65
CA GLU A 69 -0.08 4.18 -4.91
C GLU A 69 -0.56 3.16 -3.86
N GLY A 70 -0.65 1.88 -4.23
CA GLY A 70 -1.02 0.81 -3.29
C GLY A 70 -0.02 0.68 -2.14
N MET A 71 1.28 0.83 -2.43
CA MET A 71 2.32 0.89 -1.39
C MET A 71 2.07 2.05 -0.43
N ALA A 72 1.78 3.23 -0.97
CA ALA A 72 1.51 4.43 -0.16
C ALA A 72 0.26 4.26 0.69
N GLN A 73 -0.78 3.64 0.17
CA GLN A 73 -2.01 3.38 0.92
C GLN A 73 -1.76 2.39 2.06
N THR A 74 -0.96 1.37 1.83
CA THR A 74 -0.57 0.41 2.86
C THR A 74 0.20 1.13 3.97
N ALA A 75 1.26 1.85 3.61
CA ALA A 75 2.06 2.60 4.57
C ALA A 75 1.23 3.67 5.29
N GLY A 76 0.37 4.39 4.55
CA GLY A 76 -0.51 5.41 5.12
C GLY A 76 -1.45 4.85 6.17
N THR A 77 -2.01 3.66 5.94
CA THR A 77 -2.86 2.99 6.92
C THR A 77 -2.09 2.69 8.21
N LEU A 78 -0.87 2.19 8.08
CA LEU A 78 -0.02 1.92 9.25
C LEU A 78 0.24 3.20 10.05
N CYS A 79 0.55 4.28 9.36
CA CYS A 79 0.83 5.58 9.98
C CYS A 79 -0.39 6.15 10.68
N ILE A 80 -1.55 6.12 10.02
CA ILE A 80 -2.81 6.65 10.57
C ILE A 80 -3.21 5.87 11.83
N ARG A 81 -3.07 4.54 11.82
CA ARG A 81 -3.40 3.71 12.99
C ARG A 81 -2.51 3.99 14.18
N SER A 82 -1.29 4.48 13.95
CA SER A 82 -0.35 4.77 15.05
C SER A 82 -0.51 6.18 15.62
N LEU A 83 -1.36 7.01 15.02
CA LEU A 83 -1.63 8.36 15.57
C LEU A 83 -2.47 8.24 16.85
N PRO A 84 -2.28 9.19 17.81
CA PRO A 84 -3.07 9.19 19.02
C PRO A 84 -4.55 9.49 18.73
N GLY A 85 -5.42 8.94 19.55
CA GLY A 85 -6.85 9.14 19.45
C GLY A 85 -7.55 8.11 18.60
N GLU A 86 -8.79 8.40 18.23
CA GLU A 86 -9.62 7.50 17.42
C GLU A 86 -9.13 7.47 15.98
N VAL A 87 -9.10 6.27 15.38
CA VAL A 87 -8.75 6.12 13.96
C VAL A 87 -9.87 6.71 13.10
N LYS A 88 -9.51 7.62 12.23
CA LYS A 88 -10.45 8.29 11.31
C LYS A 88 -9.78 8.50 9.95
N PRO A 89 -10.56 8.65 8.87
CA PRO A 89 -9.99 8.91 7.56
C PRO A 89 -9.10 10.16 7.58
N THR A 90 -7.88 10.00 7.09
CA THR A 90 -6.85 11.03 7.13
C THR A 90 -6.15 11.08 5.77
N LEU A 91 -5.81 12.27 5.31
CA LEU A 91 -5.20 12.43 3.98
C LEU A 91 -3.77 11.95 3.98
N VAL A 92 -3.39 11.31 2.88
CA VAL A 92 -2.03 10.81 2.64
C VAL A 92 -1.50 11.50 1.38
N TYR A 93 -0.42 12.25 1.52
CA TYR A 93 0.21 12.94 0.40
C TYR A 93 1.59 12.37 0.14
N PHE A 94 1.92 12.11 -1.12
CA PHE A 94 3.29 11.81 -1.49
C PHE A 94 4.19 13.04 -1.27
N LEU A 95 5.37 12.82 -0.68
CA LEU A 95 6.43 13.82 -0.61
C LEU A 95 7.53 13.50 -1.63
N THR A 96 7.95 12.24 -1.65
CA THR A 96 9.02 11.78 -2.53
C THR A 96 8.73 10.38 -3.04
N ILE A 97 9.23 10.10 -4.22
CA ILE A 97 9.30 8.76 -4.80
C ILE A 97 10.72 8.61 -5.32
N ASP A 98 11.49 7.72 -4.70
CA ASP A 98 12.89 7.51 -5.04
C ASP A 98 13.15 6.06 -5.40
N LYS A 99 14.14 5.83 -6.25
CA LYS A 99 14.63 4.49 -6.61
C LYS A 99 13.51 3.55 -7.08
N ALA A 100 12.54 4.09 -7.79
CA ALA A 100 11.44 3.30 -8.31
C ALA A 100 11.90 2.44 -9.48
N LYS A 101 11.61 1.13 -9.39
CA LYS A 101 11.93 0.17 -10.45
C LYS A 101 10.75 -0.77 -10.65
N PHE A 102 10.42 -1.02 -11.90
CA PHE A 102 9.34 -1.92 -12.30
C PHE A 102 9.99 -3.08 -13.06
N ARG A 103 9.88 -4.28 -12.48
CA ARG A 103 10.67 -5.43 -12.94
C ARG A 103 9.86 -6.44 -13.73
N LYS A 104 8.59 -6.61 -13.38
CA LYS A 104 7.70 -7.58 -14.03
C LYS A 104 6.29 -7.01 -14.10
N PRO A 105 5.53 -7.31 -15.18
CA PRO A 105 4.14 -6.90 -15.25
C PRO A 105 3.29 -7.62 -14.20
N VAL A 106 2.31 -6.91 -13.68
CA VAL A 106 1.28 -7.44 -12.79
C VAL A 106 -0.03 -7.45 -13.57
N VAL A 107 -0.73 -8.55 -13.56
CA VAL A 107 -1.90 -8.77 -14.39
C VAL A 107 -3.09 -9.25 -13.55
N PRO A 108 -4.33 -9.13 -14.08
CA PRO A 108 -5.50 -9.71 -13.39
C PRO A 108 -5.30 -11.19 -13.08
N GLY A 109 -5.66 -11.57 -11.86
CA GLY A 109 -5.42 -12.90 -11.32
C GLY A 109 -4.25 -12.95 -10.33
N ASP A 110 -3.39 -11.93 -10.32
CA ASP A 110 -2.27 -11.88 -9.39
C ASP A 110 -2.74 -11.44 -8.00
N ARG A 111 -2.15 -12.03 -6.97
CA ARG A 111 -2.26 -11.56 -5.61
C ARG A 111 -1.02 -10.72 -5.32
N LEU A 112 -1.19 -9.41 -5.34
CA LEU A 112 -0.10 -8.46 -5.18
C LEU A 112 0.12 -8.15 -3.71
N GLU A 113 1.39 -8.22 -3.26
CA GLU A 113 1.77 -7.92 -1.89
C GLU A 113 2.66 -6.68 -1.87
N TYR A 114 2.29 -5.71 -1.04
CA TYR A 114 3.10 -4.51 -0.80
C TYR A 114 3.83 -4.67 0.53
N HIS A 115 5.11 -5.04 0.47
CA HIS A 115 5.95 -5.19 1.66
C HIS A 115 6.54 -3.83 2.02
N MET A 116 6.06 -3.23 3.11
CA MET A 116 6.45 -1.89 3.51
C MET A 116 7.25 -1.92 4.80
N ASP A 117 8.44 -1.30 4.79
CA ASP A 117 9.30 -1.18 5.96
C ASP A 117 9.67 0.28 6.16
N ARG A 118 9.44 0.80 7.36
CA ARG A 118 9.76 2.18 7.67
C ARG A 118 11.27 2.41 7.68
N ILE A 119 11.71 3.44 6.94
CA ILE A 119 13.10 3.91 6.97
C ILE A 119 13.29 4.91 8.09
N LYS A 120 12.38 5.89 8.19
CA LYS A 120 12.42 6.93 9.23
C LYS A 120 11.06 7.60 9.36
N ARG A 121 10.87 8.28 10.49
CA ARG A 121 9.71 9.13 10.75
C ARG A 121 10.18 10.47 11.32
N ARG A 122 9.54 11.56 10.90
CA ARG A 122 9.80 12.89 11.43
C ARG A 122 8.48 13.65 11.49
N LYS A 123 7.92 13.80 12.70
CA LYS A 123 6.60 14.43 12.93
C LYS A 123 5.51 13.64 12.18
N ASN A 124 4.82 14.30 11.24
CA ASN A 124 3.76 13.68 10.42
C ASN A 124 4.27 13.21 9.06
N MET A 125 5.57 13.07 8.90
CA MET A 125 6.22 12.58 7.69
C MET A 125 6.88 11.24 7.94
N TRP A 126 6.65 10.28 7.04
CA TRP A 126 7.22 8.93 7.10
C TRP A 126 7.89 8.59 5.78
N TRP A 127 8.97 7.84 5.86
CA TRP A 127 9.65 7.27 4.68
C TRP A 127 9.70 5.77 4.83
N PHE A 128 9.28 5.08 3.76
CA PHE A 128 9.20 3.63 3.72
C PHE A 128 9.95 3.10 2.51
N ARG A 129 10.58 1.93 2.70
CA ARG A 129 11.01 1.11 1.59
C ARG A 129 9.89 0.14 1.26
N GLY A 130 9.49 0.12 -0.02
CA GLY A 130 8.45 -0.77 -0.50
C GLY A 130 8.99 -1.78 -1.51
N GLU A 131 8.57 -3.02 -1.37
CA GLU A 131 8.78 -4.08 -2.36
C GLU A 131 7.44 -4.72 -2.66
N ALA A 132 7.01 -4.63 -3.91
CA ALA A 132 5.80 -5.30 -4.37
C ALA A 132 6.17 -6.68 -4.88
N LYS A 133 5.42 -7.70 -4.47
CA LYS A 133 5.71 -9.10 -4.81
C LYS A 133 4.46 -9.81 -5.33
N VAL A 134 4.66 -10.72 -6.26
CA VAL A 134 3.67 -11.70 -6.70
C VAL A 134 4.34 -13.06 -6.63
N ASP A 135 3.71 -14.01 -5.93
CA ASP A 135 4.26 -15.36 -5.73
C ASP A 135 5.71 -15.34 -5.23
N GLY A 136 6.03 -14.42 -4.32
CA GLY A 136 7.36 -14.30 -3.72
C GLY A 136 8.40 -13.59 -4.56
N GLU A 137 8.09 -13.21 -5.80
CA GLU A 137 9.03 -12.49 -6.67
C GLU A 137 8.78 -10.99 -6.63
N ILE A 138 9.85 -10.19 -6.57
CA ILE A 138 9.74 -8.73 -6.61
C ILE A 138 9.33 -8.30 -8.01
N VAL A 139 8.19 -7.61 -8.11
CA VAL A 139 7.68 -7.07 -9.37
C VAL A 139 7.93 -5.57 -9.48
N ALA A 140 8.02 -4.87 -8.35
CA ALA A 140 8.34 -3.44 -8.31
C ALA A 140 8.95 -3.10 -6.95
N GLU A 141 9.68 -1.98 -6.89
CA GLU A 141 10.25 -1.49 -5.64
C GLU A 141 10.39 0.02 -5.69
N ALA A 142 10.36 0.67 -4.52
CA ALA A 142 10.57 2.11 -4.42
C ALA A 142 10.82 2.50 -2.97
N GLU A 143 11.36 3.71 -2.77
CA GLU A 143 11.36 4.37 -1.48
C GLU A 143 10.36 5.52 -1.56
N LEU A 144 9.42 5.55 -0.62
CA LEU A 144 8.33 6.52 -0.63
C LEU A 144 8.37 7.38 0.62
N GLY A 145 8.26 8.70 0.43
CA GLY A 145 8.01 9.63 1.51
C GLY A 145 6.57 10.10 1.44
N ALA A 146 5.89 10.09 2.57
CA ALA A 146 4.50 10.50 2.67
C ALA A 146 4.25 11.37 3.89
N MET A 147 3.31 12.28 3.74
CA MET A 147 2.83 13.14 4.83
C MET A 147 1.39 12.79 5.15
N ILE A 148 1.10 12.64 6.44
CA ILE A 148 -0.25 12.41 6.92
C ILE A 148 -0.80 13.74 7.43
N ALA A 149 -1.96 14.15 6.94
CA ALA A 149 -2.56 15.43 7.28
C ALA A 149 -4.07 15.29 7.48
N GLU A 150 -4.60 16.07 8.42
CA GLU A 150 -6.05 16.14 8.58
C GLU A 150 -6.69 16.80 7.37
N ALA A 151 -7.88 16.30 7.03
CA ALA A 151 -8.67 16.87 5.95
C ALA A 151 -9.24 18.24 6.32
#